data_68a5ce447f225164d03848542441fe25
#
_entry.id   68a5ce447f225164d03848542441fe25
#
_cell.length_a   1.000
_cell.length_b   1.000
_cell.length_c   1.000
_cell.angle_alpha   90.00
_cell.angle_beta   90.00
_cell.angle_gamma   90.00
#
_symmetry.space_group_name_H-M   'P 1'
#
loop_
_entity.id
_entity.type
_entity.pdbx_description
1 polymer ?
#
loop_
_entity_poly.entity_id
_entity_poly.type
_entity_poly.pdbx_seq_one_letter_code
_entity_poly.pdbx_strand_id
1 'polypeptide(L)'
;MNAHFRPGRGELAHLERVSVDRSFHEILRSLEAIGAAGAALAVIRERVPDHEPEPVVFDVAVRFLTALNEGAPVEEALLCLQIRALALLGFAPTLDRCVQCGKMPAPGRSASFDAARGGIVCRACGGGRLILSAGALRRWVAVQATAEFPEQPWPDGERQEIHDALAHLDAHHATVSVRERTSAASGRWEGRSS
;
A
#
# COMPACT_ATOMS: atom_id res chain seq x y z
N MET A 1 -3.94 -19.52 10.16
CA MET A 1 -4.50 -19.65 11.51
C MET A 1 -6.01 -19.71 11.38
N ASN A 2 -6.63 -20.75 11.93
CA ASN A 2 -8.09 -20.87 12.05
C ASN A 2 -8.49 -20.58 13.48
N ALA A 3 -9.40 -19.63 13.67
CA ALA A 3 -9.92 -19.28 14.98
C ALA A 3 -11.43 -19.54 15.00
N HIS A 4 -11.89 -20.27 16.02
CA HIS A 4 -13.30 -20.53 16.24
C HIS A 4 -13.79 -19.62 17.36
N PHE A 5 -14.82 -18.85 17.07
CA PHE A 5 -15.43 -17.91 17.98
C PHE A 5 -16.87 -18.30 18.26
N ARG A 6 -17.31 -18.09 19.49
CA ARG A 6 -18.73 -18.12 19.86
C ARG A 6 -19.20 -16.68 20.09
N PRO A 7 -20.33 -16.27 19.51
CA PRO A 7 -20.92 -14.97 19.79
C PRO A 7 -21.11 -14.74 21.28
N GLY A 8 -20.67 -13.60 21.78
CA GLY A 8 -20.90 -13.16 23.15
C GLY A 8 -22.11 -12.22 23.23
N ARG A 9 -22.40 -11.71 24.44
CA ARG A 9 -23.34 -10.61 24.61
C ARG A 9 -22.60 -9.29 24.37
N GLY A 10 -22.96 -8.55 23.29
CA GLY A 10 -22.29 -7.30 22.89
C GLY A 10 -21.25 -7.50 21.78
N GLU A 11 -20.27 -6.60 21.68
CA GLU A 11 -19.24 -6.58 20.60
C GLU A 11 -18.13 -7.61 20.79
N LEU A 12 -18.04 -8.25 21.93
CA LEU A 12 -17.00 -9.23 22.23
C LEU A 12 -17.46 -10.65 21.91
N ALA A 13 -16.61 -11.39 21.19
CA ALA A 13 -16.77 -12.82 20.97
C ALA A 13 -15.83 -13.63 21.85
N HIS A 14 -16.26 -14.84 22.23
CA HIS A 14 -15.41 -15.77 22.97
C HIS A 14 -14.58 -16.61 22.00
N LEU A 15 -13.27 -16.56 22.13
CA LEU A 15 -12.35 -17.43 21.40
C LEU A 15 -12.37 -18.83 22.02
N GLU A 16 -12.84 -19.83 21.28
CA GLU A 16 -12.96 -21.21 21.75
C GLU A 16 -11.77 -22.08 21.36
N ARG A 17 -11.25 -21.87 20.14
CA ARG A 17 -10.15 -22.68 19.61
C ARG A 17 -9.34 -21.86 18.60
N VAL A 18 -8.02 -22.08 18.62
CA VAL A 18 -7.09 -21.57 17.60
C VAL A 18 -6.26 -22.74 17.11
N SER A 19 -6.10 -22.85 15.79
CA SER A 19 -5.11 -23.70 15.16
C SER A 19 -4.21 -22.87 14.24
N VAL A 20 -2.90 -23.18 14.25
CA VAL A 20 -1.91 -22.53 13.40
C VAL A 20 -1.67 -23.41 12.18
N ASP A 21 -2.14 -22.97 11.00
CA ASP A 21 -1.95 -23.73 9.77
C ASP A 21 -0.59 -23.43 9.13
N ARG A 22 -0.09 -22.19 9.32
CA ARG A 22 1.20 -21.74 8.79
C ARG A 22 1.94 -20.94 9.86
N SER A 23 3.21 -21.28 10.08
CA SER A 23 4.12 -20.56 10.97
C SER A 23 5.10 -19.73 10.17
N PHE A 24 5.38 -18.52 10.65
CA PHE A 24 6.35 -17.58 10.06
C PHE A 24 7.52 -17.37 11.02
N HIS A 25 8.10 -18.45 11.53
CA HIS A 25 9.11 -18.39 12.59
C HIS A 25 10.46 -17.85 12.11
N GLU A 26 10.79 -17.94 10.82
CA GLU A 26 12.03 -17.37 10.29
C GLU A 26 12.02 -15.84 10.35
N ILE A 27 10.85 -15.18 10.25
CA ILE A 27 10.71 -13.73 10.45
C ILE A 27 11.24 -13.30 11.82
N LEU A 28 11.04 -14.13 12.86
CA LEU A 28 11.45 -13.80 14.24
C LEU A 28 12.96 -13.79 14.45
N ARG A 29 13.75 -14.23 13.48
CA ARG A 29 15.21 -14.22 13.51
C ARG A 29 15.84 -12.92 13.03
N SER A 30 15.05 -12.02 12.44
CA SER A 30 15.52 -10.74 11.90
C SER A 30 14.69 -9.59 12.45
N LEU A 31 15.33 -8.63 13.12
CA LEU A 31 14.65 -7.41 13.58
C LEU A 31 14.07 -6.59 12.43
N GLU A 32 14.77 -6.61 11.29
CA GLU A 32 14.32 -5.94 10.07
C GLU A 32 13.02 -6.59 9.54
N ALA A 33 12.97 -7.93 9.45
CA ALA A 33 11.77 -8.64 9.01
C ALA A 33 10.60 -8.49 9.99
N ILE A 34 10.85 -8.47 11.31
CA ILE A 34 9.84 -8.16 12.33
C ILE A 34 9.28 -6.74 12.12
N GLY A 35 10.19 -5.77 11.94
CA GLY A 35 9.81 -4.38 11.68
C GLY A 35 8.95 -4.23 10.42
N ALA A 36 9.34 -4.87 9.33
CA ALA A 36 8.59 -4.87 8.08
C ALA A 36 7.22 -5.55 8.22
N ALA A 37 7.14 -6.68 8.92
CA ALA A 37 5.87 -7.34 9.20
C ALA A 37 4.93 -6.44 10.02
N GLY A 38 5.46 -5.76 11.04
CA GLY A 38 4.70 -4.78 11.83
C GLY A 38 4.21 -3.59 11.01
N ALA A 39 5.08 -3.03 10.16
CA ALA A 39 4.73 -1.92 9.26
C ALA A 39 3.65 -2.33 8.24
N ALA A 40 3.77 -3.53 7.67
CA ALA A 40 2.78 -4.09 6.75
C ALA A 40 1.39 -4.22 7.38
N LEU A 41 1.33 -4.77 8.59
CA LEU A 41 0.07 -4.91 9.33
C LEU A 41 -0.53 -3.55 9.71
N ALA A 42 0.30 -2.56 10.04
CA ALA A 42 -0.14 -1.19 10.30
C ALA A 42 -0.78 -0.56 9.06
N VAL A 43 -0.11 -0.67 7.89
CA VAL A 43 -0.63 -0.17 6.61
C VAL A 43 -2.00 -0.77 6.26
N ILE A 44 -2.15 -2.09 6.46
CA ILE A 44 -3.42 -2.77 6.19
C ILE A 44 -4.51 -2.28 7.15
N ARG A 45 -4.22 -2.25 8.46
CA ARG A 45 -5.18 -1.82 9.48
C ARG A 45 -5.65 -0.39 9.32
N GLU A 46 -4.80 0.50 8.82
CA GLU A 46 -5.16 1.90 8.59
C GLU A 46 -6.06 2.10 7.36
N ARG A 47 -6.02 1.17 6.41
CA ARG A 47 -6.68 1.30 5.11
C ARG A 47 -7.90 0.42 4.93
N VAL A 48 -7.99 -0.69 5.64
CA VAL A 48 -9.14 -1.59 5.60
C VAL A 48 -10.11 -1.20 6.72
N PRO A 49 -11.37 -0.83 6.39
CA PRO A 49 -12.37 -0.52 7.40
C PRO A 49 -12.67 -1.70 8.33
N ASP A 50 -12.97 -1.40 9.59
CA ASP A 50 -13.40 -2.41 10.54
C ASP A 50 -14.69 -3.08 10.06
N HIS A 51 -14.76 -4.40 10.24
CA HIS A 51 -15.90 -5.25 9.87
C HIS A 51 -16.19 -5.38 8.37
N GLU A 52 -15.35 -4.85 7.50
CA GLU A 52 -15.42 -5.13 6.06
C GLU A 52 -14.41 -6.21 5.70
N PRO A 53 -14.88 -7.40 5.24
CA PRO A 53 -13.96 -8.46 4.85
C PRO A 53 -13.30 -8.13 3.50
N GLU A 54 -11.98 -8.02 3.51
CA GLU A 54 -11.15 -7.80 2.32
C GLU A 54 -10.24 -9.01 2.06
N PRO A 55 -10.78 -10.12 1.54
CA PRO A 55 -10.05 -11.37 1.40
C PRO A 55 -8.82 -11.23 0.50
N VAL A 56 -8.87 -10.40 -0.53
CA VAL A 56 -7.75 -10.18 -1.45
C VAL A 56 -6.59 -9.46 -0.76
N VAL A 57 -6.89 -8.46 0.08
CA VAL A 57 -5.87 -7.76 0.89
C VAL A 57 -5.26 -8.73 1.91
N PHE A 58 -6.07 -9.57 2.53
CA PHE A 58 -5.59 -10.60 3.45
C PHE A 58 -4.66 -11.60 2.73
N ASP A 59 -5.00 -12.04 1.54
CA ASP A 59 -4.15 -12.96 0.75
C ASP A 59 -2.80 -12.32 0.38
N VAL A 60 -2.79 -11.04 0.03
CA VAL A 60 -1.54 -10.29 -0.22
C VAL A 60 -0.69 -10.21 1.04
N ALA A 61 -1.31 -9.96 2.21
CA ALA A 61 -0.60 -9.95 3.49
C ALA A 61 0.03 -11.31 3.83
N VAL A 62 -0.71 -12.40 3.62
CA VAL A 62 -0.20 -13.76 3.86
C VAL A 62 0.94 -14.09 2.91
N ARG A 63 0.85 -13.72 1.63
CA ARG A 63 1.93 -13.90 0.65
C ARG A 63 3.17 -13.10 1.01
N PHE A 64 3.01 -11.86 1.47
CA PHE A 64 4.10 -11.02 1.96
C PHE A 64 4.83 -11.68 3.14
N LEU A 65 4.09 -12.13 4.16
CA LEU A 65 4.68 -12.83 5.30
C LEU A 65 5.37 -14.14 4.89
N THR A 66 4.81 -14.83 3.88
CA THR A 66 5.44 -16.03 3.31
C THR A 66 6.77 -15.69 2.66
N ALA A 67 6.80 -14.66 1.81
CA ALA A 67 8.02 -14.22 1.13
C ALA A 67 9.10 -13.79 2.13
N LEU A 68 8.75 -13.01 3.17
CA LEU A 68 9.70 -12.67 4.24
C LEU A 68 10.24 -13.91 4.97
N ASN A 69 9.38 -14.87 5.25
CA ASN A 69 9.76 -16.11 5.93
C ASN A 69 10.67 -17.00 5.05
N GLU A 70 10.61 -16.85 3.74
CA GLU A 70 11.43 -17.54 2.74
C GLU A 70 12.70 -16.76 2.38
N GLY A 71 12.92 -15.59 2.99
CA GLY A 71 14.15 -14.80 2.84
C GLY A 71 14.10 -13.77 1.71
N ALA A 72 12.94 -13.35 1.28
CA ALA A 72 12.83 -12.24 0.31
C ALA A 72 13.49 -10.96 0.85
N PRO A 73 14.05 -10.11 -0.03
CA PRO A 73 14.58 -8.80 0.35
C PRO A 73 13.51 -7.97 1.05
N VAL A 74 13.79 -7.57 2.29
CA VAL A 74 12.77 -7.04 3.22
C VAL A 74 12.18 -5.72 2.75
N GLU A 75 13.03 -4.78 2.34
CA GLU A 75 12.58 -3.45 1.89
C GLU A 75 11.74 -3.55 0.62
N GLU A 76 12.19 -4.33 -0.36
CA GLU A 76 11.47 -4.54 -1.61
C GLU A 76 10.14 -5.26 -1.41
N ALA A 77 10.12 -6.25 -0.53
CA ALA A 77 8.89 -6.95 -0.19
C ALA A 77 7.86 -6.00 0.43
N LEU A 78 8.29 -5.10 1.32
CA LEU A 78 7.42 -4.10 1.92
C LEU A 78 6.89 -3.10 0.88
N LEU A 79 7.75 -2.61 -0.03
CA LEU A 79 7.33 -1.74 -1.13
C LEU A 79 6.30 -2.44 -2.04
N CYS A 80 6.52 -3.72 -2.36
CA CYS A 80 5.57 -4.52 -3.14
C CYS A 80 4.21 -4.63 -2.45
N LEU A 81 4.18 -4.87 -1.14
CA LEU A 81 2.94 -4.90 -0.37
C LEU A 81 2.20 -3.55 -0.45
N GLN A 82 2.91 -2.44 -0.21
CA GLN A 82 2.33 -1.10 -0.23
C GLN A 82 1.74 -0.76 -1.62
N ILE A 83 2.48 -1.02 -2.69
CA ILE A 83 2.01 -0.82 -4.07
C ILE A 83 0.73 -1.61 -4.34
N ARG A 84 0.68 -2.88 -3.92
CA ARG A 84 -0.48 -3.74 -4.12
C ARG A 84 -1.67 -3.33 -3.28
N ALA A 85 -1.44 -2.98 -2.02
CA ALA A 85 -2.50 -2.48 -1.16
C ALA A 85 -3.16 -1.23 -1.76
N LEU A 86 -2.36 -0.28 -2.27
CA LEU A 86 -2.87 0.88 -2.99
C LEU A 86 -3.69 0.49 -4.22
N ALA A 87 -3.21 -0.48 -5.01
CA ALA A 87 -3.91 -0.92 -6.21
C ALA A 87 -5.26 -1.60 -5.89
N LEU A 88 -5.29 -2.48 -4.90
CA LEU A 88 -6.49 -3.20 -4.48
C LEU A 88 -7.55 -2.28 -3.87
N LEU A 89 -7.12 -1.24 -3.17
CA LEU A 89 -8.00 -0.26 -2.55
C LEU A 89 -8.41 0.89 -3.50
N GLY A 90 -8.00 0.83 -4.78
CA GLY A 90 -8.38 1.81 -5.79
C GLY A 90 -7.56 3.11 -5.77
N PHE A 91 -6.44 3.14 -5.04
CA PHE A 91 -5.54 4.29 -4.91
C PHE A 91 -4.28 4.17 -5.77
N ALA A 92 -4.26 3.27 -6.75
CA ALA A 92 -3.11 3.09 -7.63
C ALA A 92 -2.85 4.36 -8.46
N PRO A 93 -1.60 4.88 -8.49
CA PRO A 93 -1.28 5.99 -9.35
C PRO A 93 -1.30 5.59 -10.83
N THR A 94 -1.64 6.55 -11.69
CA THR A 94 -1.56 6.37 -13.15
C THR A 94 -0.11 6.53 -13.61
N LEU A 95 0.49 5.46 -14.12
CA LEU A 95 1.91 5.42 -14.53
C LEU A 95 2.12 5.18 -16.03
N ASP A 96 1.08 4.89 -16.78
CA ASP A 96 1.11 4.59 -18.21
C ASP A 96 0.90 5.82 -19.09
N ARG A 97 0.33 6.88 -18.54
CA ARG A 97 0.01 8.13 -19.25
C ARG A 97 0.01 9.34 -18.33
N CYS A 98 0.17 10.53 -18.91
CA CYS A 98 0.01 11.77 -18.17
C CYS A 98 -1.43 11.92 -17.67
N VAL A 99 -1.62 12.09 -16.36
CA VAL A 99 -2.94 12.23 -15.73
C VAL A 99 -3.73 13.46 -16.22
N GLN A 100 -3.05 14.46 -16.84
CA GLN A 100 -3.72 15.65 -17.30
C GLN A 100 -4.11 15.64 -18.79
N CYS A 101 -3.23 15.16 -19.68
CA CYS A 101 -3.47 15.22 -21.11
C CYS A 101 -3.52 13.83 -21.79
N GLY A 102 -3.36 12.74 -21.04
CA GLY A 102 -3.39 11.38 -21.55
C GLY A 102 -2.17 10.99 -22.41
N LYS A 103 -1.19 11.87 -22.61
CA LYS A 103 0.01 11.56 -23.41
C LYS A 103 0.84 10.47 -22.72
N MET A 104 1.16 9.43 -23.45
CA MET A 104 2.05 8.37 -22.97
C MET A 104 3.50 8.85 -22.91
N PRO A 105 4.28 8.48 -21.89
CA PRO A 105 5.71 8.74 -21.84
C PRO A 105 6.42 7.96 -22.96
N ALA A 106 7.55 8.47 -23.43
CA ALA A 106 8.35 7.73 -24.39
C ALA A 106 8.90 6.45 -23.74
N PRO A 107 8.84 5.29 -24.42
CA PRO A 107 9.34 4.03 -23.89
C PRO A 107 10.80 4.14 -23.39
N GLY A 108 11.09 3.55 -22.24
CA GLY A 108 12.45 3.55 -21.67
C GLY A 108 12.93 4.91 -21.14
N ARG A 109 12.07 5.91 -21.03
CA ARG A 109 12.41 7.24 -20.48
C ARG A 109 11.87 7.39 -19.06
N SER A 110 12.53 8.25 -18.28
CA SER A 110 12.03 8.71 -16.99
C SER A 110 10.77 9.56 -17.17
N ALA A 111 9.93 9.59 -16.13
CA ALA A 111 8.75 10.45 -16.09
C ALA A 111 8.69 11.25 -14.78
N SER A 112 8.12 12.44 -14.84
CA SER A 112 7.84 13.23 -13.64
C SER A 112 6.59 12.70 -12.98
N PHE A 113 6.65 12.50 -11.66
CA PHE A 113 5.57 11.99 -10.82
C PHE A 113 5.05 13.07 -9.86
N ASP A 114 3.74 13.13 -9.71
CA ASP A 114 3.05 14.05 -8.80
C ASP A 114 1.98 13.29 -8.00
N ALA A 115 2.23 13.11 -6.72
CA ALA A 115 1.33 12.39 -5.82
C ALA A 115 -0.02 13.09 -5.66
N ALA A 116 -0.05 14.42 -5.63
CA ALA A 116 -1.29 15.19 -5.49
C ALA A 116 -2.20 15.08 -6.71
N ARG A 117 -1.61 14.80 -7.88
CA ARG A 117 -2.35 14.55 -9.13
C ARG A 117 -2.59 13.05 -9.39
N GLY A 118 -2.07 12.19 -8.53
CA GLY A 118 -2.28 10.73 -8.60
C GLY A 118 -1.53 10.03 -9.73
N GLY A 119 -0.35 10.51 -10.16
CA GLY A 119 0.43 9.80 -11.16
C GLY A 119 1.46 10.63 -11.93
N ILE A 120 1.84 10.14 -13.12
CA ILE A 120 2.82 10.85 -13.95
C ILE A 120 2.22 12.07 -14.65
N VAL A 121 3.03 13.13 -14.75
CA VAL A 121 2.67 14.42 -15.41
C VAL A 121 3.73 14.78 -16.42
N CYS A 122 3.37 14.98 -17.69
CA CYS A 122 4.33 15.35 -18.71
C CYS A 122 4.83 16.79 -18.52
N ARG A 123 6.01 17.10 -19.09
CA ARG A 123 6.61 18.43 -18.99
C ARG A 123 5.70 19.55 -19.52
N ALA A 124 4.93 19.29 -20.59
CA ALA A 124 4.00 20.27 -21.15
C ALA A 124 2.84 20.61 -20.19
N CYS A 125 2.49 19.69 -19.27
CA CYS A 125 1.50 19.90 -18.23
C CYS A 125 2.10 20.35 -16.88
N GLY A 126 3.35 20.81 -16.88
CA GLY A 126 4.05 21.37 -15.73
C GLY A 126 4.93 20.36 -14.98
N GLY A 127 4.98 19.09 -15.39
CA GLY A 127 5.78 18.06 -14.70
C GLY A 127 5.28 17.74 -13.30
N GLY A 128 6.05 16.97 -12.57
CA GLY A 128 5.83 16.60 -11.17
C GLY A 128 7.08 16.88 -10.31
N ARG A 129 6.93 16.73 -9.01
CA ARG A 129 8.01 17.02 -8.04
C ARG A 129 9.09 15.94 -8.00
N LEU A 130 8.72 14.71 -8.31
CA LEU A 130 9.63 13.57 -8.30
C LEU A 130 9.89 13.10 -9.73
N ILE A 131 11.04 12.48 -9.93
CA ILE A 131 11.38 11.81 -11.18
C ILE A 131 11.47 10.32 -10.89
N LEU A 132 10.71 9.54 -11.64
CA LEU A 132 10.84 8.10 -11.67
C LEU A 132 11.64 7.70 -12.91
N SER A 133 12.71 6.94 -12.71
CA SER A 133 13.49 6.36 -13.81
C SER A 133 12.65 5.36 -14.60
N ALA A 134 13.08 5.03 -15.79
CA ALA A 134 12.43 3.99 -16.59
C ALA A 134 12.43 2.63 -15.88
N GLY A 135 13.45 2.34 -15.06
CA GLY A 135 13.54 1.14 -14.25
C GLY A 135 12.50 1.11 -13.13
N ALA A 136 12.41 2.18 -12.35
CA ALA A 136 11.42 2.32 -11.27
C ALA A 136 9.98 2.23 -11.81
N LEU A 137 9.68 2.88 -12.93
CA LEU A 137 8.36 2.80 -13.57
C LEU A 137 8.01 1.38 -13.97
N ARG A 138 8.92 0.67 -14.66
CA ARG A 138 8.69 -0.73 -15.05
C ARG A 138 8.45 -1.63 -13.85
N ARG A 139 9.25 -1.48 -12.79
CA ARG A 139 9.08 -2.26 -11.54
C ARG A 139 7.73 -2.01 -10.91
N TRP A 140 7.37 -0.75 -10.73
CA TRP A 140 6.09 -0.40 -10.13
C TRP A 140 4.92 -1.01 -10.91
N VAL A 141 4.90 -0.83 -12.24
CA VAL A 141 3.86 -1.41 -13.10
C VAL A 141 3.85 -2.95 -13.01
N ALA A 142 5.03 -3.59 -13.01
CA ALA A 142 5.13 -5.04 -12.86
C ALA A 142 4.55 -5.53 -11.52
N VAL A 143 4.88 -4.84 -10.41
CA VAL A 143 4.36 -5.16 -9.07
C VAL A 143 2.84 -5.02 -9.00
N GLN A 144 2.26 -4.03 -9.68
CA GLN A 144 0.80 -3.88 -9.75
C GLN A 144 0.12 -5.03 -10.51
N ALA A 145 0.82 -5.61 -11.49
CA ALA A 145 0.28 -6.66 -12.37
C ALA A 145 0.46 -8.09 -11.83
N THR A 146 1.37 -8.32 -10.87
CA THR A 146 1.71 -9.66 -10.37
C THR A 146 1.38 -9.83 -8.90
N ALA A 147 1.27 -11.09 -8.46
CA ALA A 147 1.13 -11.44 -7.05
C ALA A 147 2.46 -11.91 -6.42
N GLU A 148 3.56 -11.84 -7.16
CA GLU A 148 4.87 -12.36 -6.74
C GLU A 148 5.68 -11.29 -6.01
N PHE A 149 6.49 -11.72 -5.05
CA PHE A 149 7.43 -10.88 -4.33
C PHE A 149 8.84 -11.10 -4.90
N PRO A 150 9.73 -10.08 -4.83
CA PRO A 150 11.06 -10.19 -5.42
C PRO A 150 11.93 -11.19 -4.65
N GLU A 151 12.69 -11.99 -5.39
CA GLU A 151 13.71 -12.91 -4.84
C GLU A 151 15.07 -12.23 -4.70
N GLN A 152 15.28 -11.11 -5.40
CA GLN A 152 16.55 -10.39 -5.45
C GLN A 152 16.34 -8.90 -5.13
N PRO A 153 17.32 -8.25 -4.49
CA PRO A 153 17.28 -6.82 -4.26
C PRO A 153 17.16 -6.01 -5.56
N TRP A 154 16.47 -4.91 -5.49
CA TRP A 154 16.40 -3.95 -6.60
C TRP A 154 17.62 -3.03 -6.61
N PRO A 155 17.97 -2.39 -7.75
CA PRO A 155 18.96 -1.32 -7.76
C PRO A 155 18.57 -0.22 -6.79
N ASP A 156 19.50 0.25 -5.96
CA ASP A 156 19.25 1.21 -4.89
C ASP A 156 18.53 2.46 -5.35
N GLY A 157 18.92 3.01 -6.52
CA GLY A 157 18.26 4.19 -7.06
C GLY A 157 16.79 3.95 -7.42
N GLU A 158 16.45 2.81 -8.02
CA GLU A 158 15.06 2.47 -8.38
C GLU A 158 14.22 2.23 -7.13
N ARG A 159 14.78 1.57 -6.12
CA ARG A 159 14.14 1.32 -4.83
C ARG A 159 13.82 2.64 -4.12
N GLN A 160 14.81 3.55 -4.04
CA GLN A 160 14.65 4.84 -3.38
C GLN A 160 13.59 5.71 -4.09
N GLU A 161 13.61 5.77 -5.42
CA GLU A 161 12.62 6.51 -6.20
C GLU A 161 11.18 6.01 -5.93
N ILE A 162 10.98 4.69 -5.84
CA ILE A 162 9.69 4.08 -5.53
C ILE A 162 9.28 4.40 -4.09
N HIS A 163 10.20 4.26 -3.14
CA HIS A 163 9.98 4.59 -1.74
C HIS A 163 9.53 6.04 -1.56
N ASP A 164 10.25 6.98 -2.17
CA ASP A 164 9.94 8.41 -2.07
C ASP A 164 8.57 8.73 -2.67
N ALA A 165 8.25 8.13 -3.81
CA ALA A 165 6.95 8.34 -4.44
C ALA A 165 5.79 7.77 -3.61
N LEU A 166 5.96 6.60 -2.97
CA LEU A 166 4.99 6.03 -2.04
C LEU A 166 4.81 6.93 -0.80
N ALA A 167 5.90 7.41 -0.21
CA ALA A 167 5.84 8.30 0.94
C ALA A 167 5.06 9.59 0.64
N HIS A 168 5.22 10.15 -0.57
CA HIS A 168 4.45 11.32 -1.01
C HIS A 168 2.96 11.01 -1.24
N LEU A 169 2.63 9.83 -1.77
CA LEU A 169 1.24 9.37 -1.90
C LEU A 169 0.58 9.21 -0.54
N ASP A 170 1.25 8.56 0.40
CA ASP A 170 0.74 8.33 1.75
C ASP A 170 0.49 9.66 2.49
N ALA A 171 1.44 10.60 2.41
CA ALA A 171 1.28 11.93 3.00
C ALA A 171 0.09 12.69 2.39
N HIS A 172 -0.13 12.55 1.06
CA HIS A 172 -1.27 13.18 0.39
C HIS A 172 -2.59 12.57 0.83
N HIS A 173 -2.70 11.24 0.84
CA HIS A 173 -3.92 10.53 1.27
C HIS A 173 -4.26 10.78 2.74
N ALA A 174 -3.27 10.80 3.63
CA ALA A 174 -3.47 11.15 5.03
C ALA A 174 -4.06 12.57 5.19
N THR A 175 -3.56 13.54 4.42
CA THR A 175 -4.06 14.93 4.45
C THR A 175 -5.49 15.05 3.95
N VAL A 176 -5.85 14.32 2.89
CA VAL A 176 -7.22 14.30 2.31
C VAL A 176 -8.19 13.68 3.31
N SER A 177 -7.86 12.54 3.90
CA SER A 177 -8.73 11.85 4.86
C SER A 177 -8.96 12.65 6.16
N VAL A 178 -8.00 13.46 6.59
CA VAL A 178 -8.17 14.40 7.74
C VAL A 178 -9.13 15.52 7.37
N ARG A 179 -9.02 16.09 6.17
CA ARG A 179 -9.91 17.17 5.69
C ARG A 179 -11.36 16.70 5.55
N GLU A 180 -11.58 15.51 5.04
CA GLU A 180 -12.92 14.93 4.91
C GLU A 180 -13.58 14.68 6.27
N ARG A 181 -12.83 14.14 7.24
CA ARG A 181 -13.33 13.94 8.62
C ARG A 181 -13.65 15.24 9.34
N THR A 182 -12.84 16.29 9.18
CA THR A 182 -13.11 17.62 9.75
C THR A 182 -14.32 18.30 9.09
N SER A 183 -14.48 18.17 7.78
CA SER A 183 -15.64 18.70 7.05
C SER A 183 -16.93 17.99 7.46
N ALA A 184 -16.92 16.67 7.61
CA ALA A 184 -18.07 15.90 8.08
C ALA A 184 -18.45 16.20 9.54
N ALA A 185 -17.50 16.56 10.39
CA ALA A 185 -17.72 16.96 11.77
C ALA A 185 -18.33 18.37 11.88
N SER A 186 -17.91 19.33 11.05
CA SER A 186 -18.44 20.70 11.03
C SER A 186 -19.87 20.79 10.47
N GLY A 187 -20.25 19.94 9.53
CA GLY A 187 -21.60 19.90 8.94
C GLY A 187 -22.69 19.34 9.85
N ARG A 188 -22.38 18.78 11.03
CA ARG A 188 -23.35 18.19 11.96
C ARG A 188 -23.88 19.16 13.02
N TRP A 189 -23.38 20.39 13.09
CA TRP A 189 -23.76 21.36 14.13
C TRP A 189 -24.83 22.40 13.70
N GLU A 190 -25.23 22.48 12.43
CA GLU A 190 -26.19 23.47 11.96
C GLU A 190 -27.68 23.03 11.99
N GLY A 191 -27.99 21.89 12.61
CA GLY A 191 -29.36 21.29 12.55
C GLY A 191 -30.11 21.15 13.87
N ARG A 192 -29.87 21.96 14.92
CA ARG A 192 -30.78 21.99 16.09
C ARG A 192 -30.80 23.34 16.78
N SER A 193 -31.57 24.26 16.20
CA SER A 193 -32.12 25.43 16.89
C SER A 193 -33.42 25.81 16.20
N SER A 194 -34.51 25.23 16.63
CA SER A 194 -35.90 25.77 16.55
C SER A 194 -36.77 24.90 17.42
#